data_92402cda53bc59413a39981f4b96628e
#
_entry.id   92402cda53bc59413a39981f4b96628e
#
_cell.length_a   1.000
_cell.length_b   1.000
_cell.length_c   1.000
_cell.angle_alpha   90.00
_cell.angle_beta   90.00
_cell.angle_gamma   90.00
#
_symmetry.space_group_name_H-M   'P 1'
#
loop_
_entity.id
_entity.type
_entity.pdbx_description
1 polymer ?
#
loop_
_entity_poly.entity_id
_entity_poly.type
_entity_poly.pdbx_seq_one_letter_code
_entity_poly.pdbx_strand_id
1 'polypeptide(L)'
;MEISAAMVRDLRAKTGLPMMECKKALEEANGDEKLAIELLRKKGMAQLAKRAGRETAEGRIACYVDSAAGRAALVELLCETEPVAGTQDFIQLAESAARVAVGLSNPTAEAILAQPAPGRSGQTVNDVLHEAVNRIRENIRIGRVGVVTGHFGHYLHHDRKKGVLVEFSAACPDALKLDVCMHVAAMRPAYTRREEVDPALVESERRIAAEQVVGKPANIVDKIVTGKLNRWFSETVLLEQPFVKDDKKSVAQVLQEAVPGLTVTRFLRFEIGEAS
;
A
#
# COMPACT_ATOMS: atom_id res chain seq x y z
N MET A 1 28.12 -34.97 19.83
CA MET A 1 28.71 -33.79 20.50
C MET A 1 27.67 -33.19 21.43
N GLU A 2 28.02 -32.87 22.66
CA GLU A 2 27.05 -32.25 23.60
C GLU A 2 26.86 -30.78 23.20
N ILE A 3 25.61 -30.38 22.99
CA ILE A 3 25.27 -28.99 22.58
C ILE A 3 25.25 -28.14 23.84
N SER A 4 26.22 -27.21 23.94
CA SER A 4 26.27 -26.32 25.11
C SER A 4 25.22 -25.22 25.05
N ALA A 5 24.78 -24.71 26.22
CA ALA A 5 23.85 -23.57 26.31
C ALA A 5 24.41 -22.29 25.67
N ALA A 6 25.74 -22.16 25.58
CA ALA A 6 26.40 -21.04 24.89
C ALA A 6 26.14 -21.11 23.38
N MET A 7 26.40 -22.26 22.74
CA MET A 7 26.09 -22.44 21.30
C MET A 7 24.66 -22.14 20.95
N VAL A 8 23.70 -22.55 21.79
CA VAL A 8 22.28 -22.28 21.57
C VAL A 8 21.98 -20.77 21.67
N ARG A 9 22.56 -20.07 22.65
CA ARG A 9 22.40 -18.62 22.81
C ARG A 9 23.01 -17.87 21.62
N ASP A 10 24.19 -18.27 21.16
CA ASP A 10 24.87 -17.64 20.03
C ASP A 10 24.08 -17.81 18.72
N LEU A 11 23.60 -19.03 18.46
CA LEU A 11 22.74 -19.28 17.30
C LEU A 11 21.41 -18.50 17.39
N ARG A 12 20.82 -18.41 18.58
CA ARG A 12 19.62 -17.59 18.80
C ARG A 12 19.90 -16.10 18.57
N ALA A 13 21.02 -15.57 19.04
CA ALA A 13 21.41 -14.18 18.83
C ALA A 13 21.55 -13.85 17.32
N LYS A 14 22.06 -14.79 16.54
CA LYS A 14 22.24 -14.66 15.08
C LYS A 14 20.94 -14.83 14.29
N THR A 15 20.03 -15.71 14.72
CA THR A 15 18.84 -16.09 13.95
C THR A 15 17.56 -15.43 14.44
N GLY A 16 17.52 -14.98 15.72
CA GLY A 16 16.33 -14.50 16.38
C GLY A 16 15.25 -15.57 16.66
N LEU A 17 15.54 -16.84 16.33
CA LEU A 17 14.58 -17.94 16.47
C LEU A 17 14.50 -18.47 17.91
N PRO A 18 13.43 -19.20 18.25
CA PRO A 18 13.25 -19.75 19.60
C PRO A 18 14.38 -20.67 20.02
N MET A 19 14.77 -20.60 21.30
CA MET A 19 15.87 -21.34 21.86
C MET A 19 15.79 -22.85 21.60
N MET A 20 14.60 -23.43 21.69
CA MET A 20 14.39 -24.86 21.45
C MET A 20 14.54 -25.27 19.99
N GLU A 21 14.22 -24.38 19.05
CA GLU A 21 14.45 -24.63 17.62
C GLU A 21 15.94 -24.57 17.30
N CYS A 22 16.64 -23.56 17.86
CA CYS A 22 18.10 -23.47 17.73
C CYS A 22 18.80 -24.69 18.33
N LYS A 23 18.37 -25.16 19.51
CA LYS A 23 18.91 -26.36 20.15
C LYS A 23 18.74 -27.60 19.25
N LYS A 24 17.53 -27.86 18.77
CA LYS A 24 17.24 -29.00 17.89
C LYS A 24 18.03 -28.94 16.59
N ALA A 25 18.16 -27.75 15.99
CA ALA A 25 18.93 -27.59 14.76
C ALA A 25 20.44 -27.88 14.99
N LEU A 26 21.00 -27.43 16.12
CA LEU A 26 22.38 -27.76 16.49
C LEU A 26 22.56 -29.25 16.77
N GLU A 27 21.58 -29.88 17.43
CA GLU A 27 21.61 -31.34 17.66
C GLU A 27 21.63 -32.12 16.33
N GLU A 28 20.71 -31.76 15.39
CA GLU A 28 20.62 -32.35 14.05
C GLU A 28 21.91 -32.08 13.22
N ALA A 29 22.53 -30.92 13.41
CA ALA A 29 23.75 -30.50 12.73
C ALA A 29 25.06 -31.01 13.45
N ASN A 30 24.93 -31.81 14.52
CA ASN A 30 26.06 -32.24 15.34
C ASN A 30 26.99 -31.10 15.81
N GLY A 31 26.41 -29.93 16.08
CA GLY A 31 27.09 -28.72 16.52
C GLY A 31 27.63 -27.82 15.44
N ASP A 32 27.48 -28.18 14.17
CA ASP A 32 27.88 -27.32 13.05
C ASP A 32 26.84 -26.17 12.91
N GLU A 33 27.28 -24.96 13.22
CA GLU A 33 26.44 -23.75 13.19
C GLU A 33 25.91 -23.43 11.79
N LYS A 34 26.76 -23.58 10.75
CA LYS A 34 26.33 -23.27 9.36
C LYS A 34 25.26 -24.24 8.90
N LEU A 35 25.46 -25.53 9.16
CA LEU A 35 24.46 -26.54 8.84
C LEU A 35 23.16 -26.34 9.66
N ALA A 36 23.26 -25.95 10.93
CA ALA A 36 22.10 -25.63 11.77
C ALA A 36 21.29 -24.46 11.19
N ILE A 37 21.94 -23.40 10.70
CA ILE A 37 21.28 -22.27 10.02
C ILE A 37 20.57 -22.74 8.74
N GLU A 38 21.20 -23.58 7.93
CA GLU A 38 20.57 -24.14 6.74
C GLU A 38 19.33 -24.99 7.05
N LEU A 39 19.39 -25.82 8.08
CA LEU A 39 18.27 -26.63 8.55
C LEU A 39 17.11 -25.74 9.05
N LEU A 40 17.41 -24.69 9.79
CA LEU A 40 16.42 -23.71 10.24
C LEU A 40 15.77 -22.99 9.07
N ARG A 41 16.53 -22.60 8.04
CA ARG A 41 16.00 -21.99 6.80
C ARG A 41 15.07 -22.97 6.07
N LYS A 42 15.46 -24.22 5.86
CA LYS A 42 14.62 -25.23 5.21
C LYS A 42 13.32 -25.49 5.96
N LYS A 43 13.39 -25.60 7.30
CA LYS A 43 12.19 -25.75 8.15
C LYS A 43 11.29 -24.52 8.08
N GLY A 44 11.87 -23.33 8.07
CA GLY A 44 11.17 -22.05 7.91
C GLY A 44 10.38 -22.01 6.60
N MET A 45 10.97 -22.38 5.48
CA MET A 45 10.29 -22.42 4.17
C MET A 45 9.08 -23.37 4.17
N ALA A 46 9.17 -24.54 4.79
CA ALA A 46 8.04 -25.45 4.92
C ALA A 46 6.89 -24.88 5.79
N GLN A 47 7.21 -24.07 6.80
CA GLN A 47 6.22 -23.38 7.63
C GLN A 47 5.57 -22.19 6.91
N LEU A 48 6.32 -21.50 6.06
CA LEU A 48 5.79 -20.42 5.19
C LEU A 48 4.67 -20.92 4.29
N ALA A 49 4.91 -22.03 3.59
CA ALA A 49 3.91 -22.64 2.70
C ALA A 49 2.60 -22.98 3.44
N LYS A 50 2.69 -23.43 4.71
CA LYS A 50 1.52 -23.73 5.54
C LYS A 50 0.76 -22.48 6.00
N ARG A 51 1.44 -21.31 6.07
CA ARG A 51 0.84 -20.04 6.51
C ARG A 51 0.33 -19.20 5.37
N ALA A 52 0.82 -19.40 4.15
CA ALA A 52 0.47 -18.59 2.97
C ALA A 52 -1.05 -18.51 2.68
N GLY A 53 -1.83 -19.48 3.15
CA GLY A 53 -3.30 -19.47 3.03
C GLY A 53 -4.05 -18.79 4.17
N ARG A 54 -3.35 -18.25 5.20
CA ARG A 54 -4.02 -17.53 6.28
C ARG A 54 -4.38 -16.12 5.86
N GLU A 55 -5.54 -15.66 6.29
CA GLU A 55 -6.00 -14.30 6.02
C GLU A 55 -5.07 -13.27 6.65
N THR A 56 -4.83 -12.18 5.91
CA THR A 56 -4.01 -11.05 6.33
C THR A 56 -4.84 -9.78 6.20
N ALA A 57 -5.60 -9.46 7.25
CA ALA A 57 -6.50 -8.31 7.28
C ALA A 57 -5.85 -7.04 7.83
N GLU A 58 -4.71 -7.19 8.52
CA GLU A 58 -3.96 -6.10 9.13
C GLU A 58 -2.68 -5.82 8.36
N GLY A 59 -2.02 -4.72 8.66
CA GLY A 59 -0.78 -4.36 7.98
C GLY A 59 -0.40 -2.91 8.11
N ARG A 60 0.45 -2.48 7.17
CA ARG A 60 1.02 -1.12 7.12
C ARG A 60 1.23 -0.67 5.68
N ILE A 61 1.00 0.60 5.43
CA ILE A 61 1.41 1.26 4.20
C ILE A 61 2.78 1.88 4.41
N ALA A 62 3.73 1.57 3.52
CA ALA A 62 5.02 2.24 3.44
C ALA A 62 5.06 3.14 2.20
N CYS A 63 5.66 4.32 2.35
CA CYS A 63 5.91 5.26 1.27
C CYS A 63 7.41 5.54 1.20
N TYR A 64 7.98 5.47 0.01
CA TYR A 64 9.34 5.90 -0.25
C TYR A 64 9.35 6.92 -1.39
N VAL A 65 10.05 8.05 -1.14
CA VAL A 65 10.20 9.14 -2.11
C VAL A 65 11.66 9.23 -2.53
N ASP A 66 11.92 9.03 -3.82
CA ASP A 66 13.21 9.31 -4.44
C ASP A 66 13.12 10.66 -5.16
N SER A 67 13.49 11.72 -4.46
CA SER A 67 13.43 13.08 -5.00
C SER A 67 14.42 13.30 -6.16
N ALA A 68 15.55 12.57 -6.16
CA ALA A 68 16.56 12.70 -7.21
C ALA A 68 16.06 12.07 -8.53
N ALA A 69 15.35 10.95 -8.45
CA ALA A 69 14.75 10.28 -9.59
C ALA A 69 13.36 10.85 -9.96
N GLY A 70 12.80 11.75 -9.15
CA GLY A 70 11.43 12.25 -9.33
C GLY A 70 10.38 11.14 -9.28
N ARG A 71 10.50 10.21 -8.32
CA ARG A 71 9.64 9.03 -8.21
C ARG A 71 9.20 8.82 -6.76
N ALA A 72 8.02 8.26 -6.56
CA ALA A 72 7.57 7.79 -5.26
C ALA A 72 6.82 6.46 -5.38
N ALA A 73 6.93 5.63 -4.34
CA ALA A 73 6.26 4.34 -4.25
C ALA A 73 5.39 4.24 -3.01
N LEU A 74 4.22 3.61 -3.13
CA LEU A 74 3.44 3.06 -2.03
C LEU A 74 3.48 1.54 -2.08
N VAL A 75 3.69 0.93 -0.94
CA VAL A 75 3.63 -0.52 -0.77
C VAL A 75 2.77 -0.85 0.44
N GLU A 76 1.84 -1.75 0.24
CA GLU A 76 1.04 -2.36 1.27
C GLU A 76 1.72 -3.64 1.74
N LEU A 77 2.14 -3.69 3.01
CA LEU A 77 2.62 -4.92 3.64
C LEU A 77 1.55 -5.40 4.62
N LEU A 78 1.14 -6.66 4.48
CA LEU A 78 0.01 -7.26 5.20
C LEU A 78 0.47 -8.34 6.17
N CYS A 79 -0.22 -8.47 7.31
CA CYS A 79 -0.03 -9.49 8.35
C CYS A 79 -1.37 -9.94 8.95
N GLU A 80 -1.33 -10.91 9.87
CA GLU A 80 -2.55 -11.46 10.49
C GLU A 80 -3.08 -10.52 11.58
N THR A 81 -2.19 -9.84 12.36
CA THR A 81 -2.59 -9.04 13.53
C THR A 81 -1.97 -7.65 13.57
N GLU A 82 -2.70 -6.67 14.13
CA GLU A 82 -2.26 -5.28 14.26
C GLU A 82 -0.96 -5.10 15.08
N PRO A 83 -0.72 -5.78 16.21
CA PRO A 83 0.54 -5.64 16.95
C PRO A 83 1.78 -5.93 16.11
N VAL A 84 1.69 -6.87 15.16
CA VAL A 84 2.79 -7.24 14.28
C VAL A 84 3.13 -6.10 13.32
N ALA A 85 2.12 -5.38 12.79
CA ALA A 85 2.33 -4.22 11.92
C ALA A 85 3.14 -3.09 12.58
N GLY A 86 3.20 -3.06 13.93
CA GLY A 86 3.99 -2.12 14.73
C GLY A 86 5.40 -2.59 15.09
N THR A 87 5.77 -3.84 14.79
CA THR A 87 7.10 -4.35 15.13
C THR A 87 8.19 -3.77 14.23
N GLN A 88 9.40 -3.61 14.78
CA GLN A 88 10.52 -3.04 14.03
C GLN A 88 10.90 -3.86 12.78
N ASP A 89 10.85 -5.19 12.89
CA ASP A 89 11.12 -6.07 11.75
C ASP A 89 10.12 -5.86 10.61
N PHE A 90 8.85 -5.71 10.93
CA PHE A 90 7.78 -5.48 9.95
C PHE A 90 7.91 -4.09 9.30
N ILE A 91 8.20 -3.06 10.10
CA ILE A 91 8.42 -1.69 9.62
C ILE A 91 9.60 -1.66 8.63
N GLN A 92 10.75 -2.24 9.00
CA GLN A 92 11.93 -2.27 8.14
C GLN A 92 11.69 -3.04 6.83
N LEU A 93 10.94 -4.13 6.88
CA LEU A 93 10.57 -4.88 5.68
C LEU A 93 9.68 -4.05 4.75
N ALA A 94 8.68 -3.35 5.29
CA ALA A 94 7.78 -2.49 4.51
C ALA A 94 8.54 -1.33 3.84
N GLU A 95 9.43 -0.65 4.58
CA GLU A 95 10.27 0.42 4.07
C GLU A 95 11.26 -0.08 3.00
N SER A 96 11.85 -1.27 3.23
CA SER A 96 12.74 -1.92 2.26
C SER A 96 11.99 -2.23 0.95
N ALA A 97 10.78 -2.77 1.05
CA ALA A 97 9.93 -3.07 -0.11
C ALA A 97 9.57 -1.79 -0.90
N ALA A 98 9.20 -0.70 -0.21
CA ALA A 98 8.88 0.57 -0.87
C ALA A 98 10.12 1.20 -1.54
N ARG A 99 11.28 1.10 -0.89
CA ARG A 99 12.56 1.57 -1.46
C ARG A 99 12.97 0.81 -2.71
N VAL A 100 12.68 -0.48 -2.77
CA VAL A 100 12.93 -1.30 -3.96
C VAL A 100 11.90 -0.99 -5.04
N ALA A 101 10.62 -0.91 -4.68
CA ALA A 101 9.53 -0.66 -5.62
C ALA A 101 9.72 0.61 -6.46
N VAL A 102 10.23 1.69 -5.86
CA VAL A 102 10.42 2.98 -6.54
C VAL A 102 11.39 2.87 -7.72
N GLY A 103 12.36 1.93 -7.68
CA GLY A 103 13.33 1.70 -8.75
C GLY A 103 12.81 0.84 -9.92
N LEU A 104 11.69 0.15 -9.74
CA LEU A 104 11.16 -0.78 -10.74
C LEU A 104 10.27 -0.08 -11.78
N SER A 105 10.35 -0.54 -13.04
CA SER A 105 9.46 -0.06 -14.11
C SER A 105 8.07 -0.67 -14.01
N ASN A 106 7.98 -1.92 -13.58
CA ASN A 106 6.72 -2.63 -13.32
C ASN A 106 6.78 -3.27 -11.92
N PRO A 107 6.41 -2.52 -10.87
CA PRO A 107 6.52 -2.99 -9.49
C PRO A 107 5.38 -3.94 -9.16
N THR A 108 5.68 -5.24 -9.13
CA THR A 108 4.82 -6.28 -8.56
C THR A 108 5.41 -6.82 -7.27
N ALA A 109 4.62 -7.52 -6.47
CA ALA A 109 5.11 -8.16 -5.25
C ALA A 109 6.28 -9.10 -5.55
N GLU A 110 6.15 -9.93 -6.60
CA GLU A 110 7.17 -10.89 -7.03
C GLU A 110 8.43 -10.17 -7.50
N ALA A 111 8.29 -9.08 -8.27
CA ALA A 111 9.42 -8.31 -8.75
C ALA A 111 10.19 -7.66 -7.60
N ILE A 112 9.52 -7.17 -6.57
CA ILE A 112 10.13 -6.60 -5.36
C ILE A 112 10.85 -7.68 -4.57
N LEU A 113 10.22 -8.81 -4.33
CA LEU A 113 10.77 -9.92 -3.56
C LEU A 113 12.06 -10.49 -4.16
N ALA A 114 12.18 -10.45 -5.49
CA ALA A 114 13.37 -10.94 -6.20
C ALA A 114 14.58 -9.97 -6.13
N GLN A 115 14.40 -8.72 -5.72
CA GLN A 115 15.48 -7.73 -5.69
C GLN A 115 16.38 -7.88 -4.45
N PRO A 116 17.64 -7.39 -4.55
CA PRO A 116 18.51 -7.27 -3.39
C PRO A 116 17.86 -6.40 -2.30
N ALA A 117 17.92 -6.85 -1.06
CA ALA A 117 17.39 -6.11 0.08
C ALA A 117 18.32 -4.94 0.45
N PRO A 118 17.81 -3.70 0.51
CA PRO A 118 18.62 -2.55 0.91
C PRO A 118 19.28 -2.74 2.28
N GLY A 119 20.59 -2.52 2.36
CA GLY A 119 21.35 -2.67 3.60
C GLY A 119 21.62 -4.11 4.05
N ARG A 120 21.28 -5.13 3.24
CA ARG A 120 21.49 -6.56 3.53
C ARG A 120 22.32 -7.21 2.43
N SER A 121 23.64 -7.32 2.65
CA SER A 121 24.52 -7.91 1.66
C SER A 121 24.19 -9.38 1.38
N GLY A 122 24.03 -9.72 0.10
CA GLY A 122 23.78 -11.10 -0.36
C GLY A 122 22.37 -11.65 -0.06
N GLN A 123 21.44 -10.82 0.44
CA GLN A 123 20.05 -11.22 0.68
C GLN A 123 19.10 -10.49 -0.27
N THR A 124 18.05 -11.18 -0.70
CA THR A 124 16.90 -10.58 -1.39
C THR A 124 15.85 -10.08 -0.40
N VAL A 125 14.91 -9.26 -0.87
CA VAL A 125 13.74 -8.87 -0.06
C VAL A 125 12.95 -10.11 0.38
N ASN A 126 12.89 -11.14 -0.46
CA ASN A 126 12.27 -12.42 -0.12
C ASN A 126 12.97 -13.14 1.05
N ASP A 127 14.30 -13.12 1.08
CA ASP A 127 15.06 -13.70 2.22
C ASP A 127 14.72 -12.96 3.52
N VAL A 128 14.65 -11.63 3.49
CA VAL A 128 14.29 -10.81 4.66
C VAL A 128 12.84 -11.06 5.09
N LEU A 129 11.90 -11.20 4.13
CA LEU A 129 10.52 -11.57 4.42
C LEU A 129 10.45 -12.94 5.10
N HIS A 130 11.17 -13.93 4.60
CA HIS A 130 11.23 -15.25 5.20
C HIS A 130 11.78 -15.22 6.63
N GLU A 131 12.83 -14.42 6.88
CA GLU A 131 13.35 -14.21 8.24
C GLU A 131 12.30 -13.60 9.17
N ALA A 132 11.59 -12.56 8.70
CA ALA A 132 10.52 -11.92 9.45
C ALA A 132 9.38 -12.89 9.78
N VAL A 133 8.87 -13.65 8.80
CA VAL A 133 7.81 -14.66 9.01
C VAL A 133 8.24 -15.75 9.99
N ASN A 134 9.49 -16.21 9.92
CA ASN A 134 10.00 -17.22 10.84
C ASN A 134 10.11 -16.72 12.28
N ARG A 135 10.45 -15.44 12.46
CA ARG A 135 10.60 -14.79 13.76
C ARG A 135 9.24 -14.42 14.37
N ILE A 136 8.40 -13.79 13.56
CA ILE A 136 7.07 -13.27 13.95
C ILE A 136 6.02 -14.39 14.03
N ARG A 137 6.13 -15.40 13.14
CA ARG A 137 5.23 -16.56 13.03
C ARG A 137 3.82 -16.27 12.52
N GLU A 138 3.66 -15.14 11.86
CA GLU A 138 2.46 -14.80 11.11
C GLU A 138 2.71 -14.89 9.61
N ASN A 139 1.63 -15.01 8.84
CA ASN A 139 1.65 -14.80 7.40
C ASN A 139 1.93 -13.32 7.13
N ILE A 140 2.96 -13.06 6.33
CA ILE A 140 3.32 -11.70 5.89
C ILE A 140 3.43 -11.72 4.37
N ARG A 141 2.77 -10.77 3.70
CA ARG A 141 2.83 -10.65 2.25
C ARG A 141 2.81 -9.21 1.78
N ILE A 142 3.40 -8.94 0.64
CA ILE A 142 3.21 -7.68 -0.08
C ILE A 142 1.82 -7.75 -0.74
N GLY A 143 1.00 -6.75 -0.48
CA GLY A 143 -0.29 -6.55 -1.11
C GLY A 143 -0.17 -5.64 -2.34
N ARG A 144 -0.92 -4.52 -2.35
CA ARG A 144 -0.90 -3.53 -3.43
C ARG A 144 0.45 -2.80 -3.49
N VAL A 145 0.87 -2.51 -4.70
CA VAL A 145 2.07 -1.71 -4.98
C VAL A 145 1.73 -0.67 -6.03
N GLY A 146 2.22 0.55 -5.88
CA GLY A 146 2.05 1.58 -6.87
C GLY A 146 3.20 2.57 -6.86
N VAL A 147 3.55 3.06 -8.04
CA VAL A 147 4.63 4.04 -8.26
C VAL A 147 4.10 5.20 -9.08
N VAL A 148 4.50 6.41 -8.72
CA VAL A 148 4.25 7.65 -9.45
C VAL A 148 5.57 8.29 -9.88
N THR A 149 5.53 9.11 -10.94
CA THR A 149 6.70 9.78 -11.50
C THR A 149 6.40 11.24 -11.85
N GLY A 150 7.43 12.06 -11.97
CA GLY A 150 7.30 13.46 -12.41
C GLY A 150 6.81 14.38 -11.29
N HIS A 151 5.73 15.12 -11.53
CA HIS A 151 5.16 16.04 -10.53
C HIS A 151 4.15 15.32 -9.67
N PHE A 152 4.51 15.00 -8.44
CA PHE A 152 3.61 14.28 -7.53
C PHE A 152 3.58 14.89 -6.13
N GLY A 153 2.49 14.60 -5.42
CA GLY A 153 2.37 14.75 -3.97
C GLY A 153 2.26 13.39 -3.29
N HIS A 154 2.57 13.35 -2.01
CA HIS A 154 2.39 12.16 -1.19
C HIS A 154 1.81 12.52 0.18
N TYR A 155 1.04 11.60 0.72
CA TYR A 155 0.54 11.66 2.10
C TYR A 155 0.52 10.28 2.71
N LEU A 156 1.06 10.15 3.90
CA LEU A 156 1.02 8.93 4.68
C LEU A 156 0.43 9.28 6.05
N HIS A 157 -0.71 8.69 6.35
CA HIS A 157 -1.42 8.98 7.60
C HIS A 157 -0.61 8.50 8.82
N HIS A 158 -0.80 9.14 9.97
CA HIS A 158 0.03 8.90 11.16
C HIS A 158 -0.05 7.44 11.66
N ASP A 159 -1.21 6.79 11.52
CA ASP A 159 -1.42 5.37 11.86
C ASP A 159 -0.76 4.40 10.87
N ARG A 160 -0.26 4.91 9.73
CA ARG A 160 0.33 4.13 8.65
C ARG A 160 -0.62 3.12 7.98
N LYS A 161 -1.92 3.23 8.23
CA LYS A 161 -2.93 2.39 7.59
C LYS A 161 -3.45 2.99 6.28
N LYS A 162 -3.15 4.26 6.00
CA LYS A 162 -3.56 4.97 4.76
C LYS A 162 -2.37 5.66 4.11
N GLY A 163 -2.28 5.53 2.80
CA GLY A 163 -1.27 6.21 1.99
C GLY A 163 -1.86 6.68 0.67
N VAL A 164 -1.41 7.85 0.21
CA VAL A 164 -1.86 8.47 -1.03
C VAL A 164 -0.66 9.00 -1.81
N LEU A 165 -0.68 8.76 -3.11
CA LEU A 165 0.16 9.44 -4.10
C LEU A 165 -0.75 10.08 -5.14
N VAL A 166 -0.44 11.32 -5.53
CA VAL A 166 -1.19 12.05 -6.57
C VAL A 166 -0.20 12.56 -7.61
N GLU A 167 -0.42 12.24 -8.87
CA GLU A 167 0.33 12.80 -10.00
C GLU A 167 -0.37 14.04 -10.56
N PHE A 168 0.42 15.08 -10.83
CA PHE A 168 -0.04 16.34 -11.39
C PHE A 168 0.50 16.53 -12.81
N SER A 169 -0.25 17.22 -13.66
CA SER A 169 0.14 17.51 -15.05
C SER A 169 1.33 18.46 -15.16
N ALA A 170 1.61 19.24 -14.12
CA ALA A 170 2.70 20.23 -14.07
C ALA A 170 3.19 20.46 -12.63
N ALA A 171 4.28 21.20 -12.49
CA ALA A 171 4.78 21.64 -11.19
C ALA A 171 3.77 22.56 -10.48
N CYS A 172 3.58 22.35 -9.18
CA CYS A 172 2.73 23.18 -8.34
C CYS A 172 3.29 23.25 -6.90
N PRO A 173 2.80 24.19 -6.07
CA PRO A 173 3.27 24.33 -4.69
C PRO A 173 3.14 23.06 -3.86
N ASP A 174 4.13 22.73 -3.04
CA ASP A 174 4.12 21.51 -2.21
C ASP A 174 2.98 21.50 -1.19
N ALA A 175 2.57 22.66 -0.69
CA ALA A 175 1.40 22.77 0.17
C ALA A 175 0.13 22.30 -0.54
N LEU A 176 -0.06 22.69 -1.81
CA LEU A 176 -1.21 22.26 -2.61
C LEU A 176 -1.17 20.74 -2.89
N LYS A 177 0.02 20.20 -3.22
CA LYS A 177 0.20 18.75 -3.42
C LYS A 177 -0.23 17.97 -2.17
N LEU A 178 0.23 18.42 -1.00
CA LEU A 178 -0.13 17.80 0.28
C LEU A 178 -1.64 17.90 0.55
N ASP A 179 -2.23 19.07 0.31
CA ASP A 179 -3.66 19.31 0.54
C ASP A 179 -4.56 18.43 -0.34
N VAL A 180 -4.18 18.25 -1.61
CA VAL A 180 -4.90 17.34 -2.52
C VAL A 180 -4.72 15.88 -2.09
N CYS A 181 -3.53 15.48 -1.64
CA CYS A 181 -3.32 14.13 -1.11
C CYS A 181 -4.16 13.87 0.15
N MET A 182 -4.24 14.85 1.07
CA MET A 182 -5.11 14.76 2.25
C MET A 182 -6.59 14.69 1.87
N HIS A 183 -7.01 15.47 0.85
CA HIS A 183 -8.35 15.41 0.31
C HIS A 183 -8.68 13.99 -0.20
N VAL A 184 -7.81 13.39 -1.03
CA VAL A 184 -7.98 12.02 -1.54
C VAL A 184 -8.05 11.00 -0.40
N ALA A 185 -7.23 11.16 0.64
CA ALA A 185 -7.25 10.28 1.81
C ALA A 185 -8.58 10.33 2.57
N ALA A 186 -9.17 11.53 2.70
CA ALA A 186 -10.41 11.78 3.45
C ALA A 186 -11.67 11.48 2.63
N MET A 187 -11.74 11.99 1.39
CA MET A 187 -12.94 11.99 0.57
C MET A 187 -13.10 10.73 -0.30
N ARG A 188 -12.07 9.88 -0.38
CA ARG A 188 -12.10 8.56 -1.03
C ARG A 188 -12.70 8.59 -2.45
N PRO A 189 -12.23 9.45 -3.37
CA PRO A 189 -12.72 9.42 -4.74
C PRO A 189 -12.45 8.06 -5.38
N ALA A 190 -13.38 7.61 -6.23
CA ALA A 190 -13.21 6.38 -6.99
C ALA A 190 -12.50 6.60 -8.32
N TYR A 191 -12.67 7.81 -8.90
CA TYR A 191 -12.16 8.17 -10.23
C TYR A 191 -11.47 9.53 -10.18
N THR A 192 -10.51 9.77 -11.10
CA THR A 192 -9.90 11.10 -11.22
C THR A 192 -10.84 12.06 -11.95
N ARG A 193 -11.47 11.59 -13.04
CA ARG A 193 -12.36 12.37 -13.92
C ARG A 193 -13.53 11.54 -14.42
N ARG A 194 -14.57 12.21 -14.96
CA ARG A 194 -15.81 11.54 -15.41
C ARG A 194 -15.57 10.51 -16.51
N GLU A 195 -14.62 10.77 -17.38
CA GLU A 195 -14.31 9.92 -18.53
C GLU A 195 -13.74 8.55 -18.13
N GLU A 196 -13.31 8.40 -16.88
CA GLU A 196 -12.83 7.13 -16.31
C GLU A 196 -13.97 6.25 -15.79
N VAL A 197 -15.18 6.82 -15.64
CA VAL A 197 -16.35 6.08 -15.13
C VAL A 197 -16.91 5.22 -16.24
N ASP A 198 -17.15 3.94 -15.95
CA ASP A 198 -17.82 3.04 -16.91
C ASP A 198 -19.17 3.60 -17.35
N PRO A 199 -19.40 3.80 -18.65
CA PRO A 199 -20.70 4.25 -19.17
C PRO A 199 -21.88 3.39 -18.71
N ALA A 200 -21.69 2.08 -18.52
CA ALA A 200 -22.71 1.18 -18.02
C ALA A 200 -23.10 1.50 -16.57
N LEU A 201 -22.12 1.91 -15.75
CA LEU A 201 -22.38 2.36 -14.38
C LEU A 201 -23.16 3.69 -14.37
N VAL A 202 -22.75 4.65 -15.22
CA VAL A 202 -23.45 5.93 -15.36
C VAL A 202 -24.90 5.71 -15.77
N GLU A 203 -25.18 4.81 -16.72
CA GLU A 203 -26.54 4.51 -17.16
C GLU A 203 -27.35 3.79 -16.07
N SER A 204 -26.72 2.93 -15.28
CA SER A 204 -27.34 2.31 -14.11
C SER A 204 -27.76 3.34 -13.07
N GLU A 205 -26.86 4.29 -12.73
CA GLU A 205 -27.16 5.38 -11.81
C GLU A 205 -28.25 6.31 -12.35
N ARG A 206 -28.25 6.59 -13.68
CA ARG A 206 -29.33 7.34 -14.34
C ARG A 206 -30.67 6.67 -14.18
N ARG A 207 -30.75 5.35 -14.39
CA ARG A 207 -31.98 4.57 -14.22
C ARG A 207 -32.48 4.61 -12.78
N ILE A 208 -31.60 4.38 -11.81
CA ILE A 208 -31.92 4.45 -10.38
C ILE A 208 -32.44 5.86 -10.02
N ALA A 209 -31.79 6.89 -10.54
CA ALA A 209 -32.24 8.28 -10.32
C ALA A 209 -33.63 8.56 -10.91
N ALA A 210 -33.92 7.98 -12.09
CA ALA A 210 -35.23 8.13 -12.76
C ALA A 210 -36.35 7.40 -12.02
N GLU A 211 -36.12 6.18 -11.52
CA GLU A 211 -37.09 5.40 -10.75
C GLU A 211 -37.51 6.10 -9.45
N GLN A 212 -36.65 6.94 -8.88
CA GLN A 212 -36.94 7.74 -7.68
C GLN A 212 -37.84 8.99 -7.95
N VAL A 213 -38.16 9.27 -9.21
CA VAL A 213 -38.85 10.50 -9.62
C VAL A 213 -40.19 10.21 -10.35
N VAL A 214 -40.85 9.14 -9.96
CA VAL A 214 -42.15 8.73 -10.56
C VAL A 214 -43.21 9.77 -10.36
N GLY A 215 -44.04 10.05 -11.38
CA GLY A 215 -45.23 10.90 -11.30
C GLY A 215 -45.00 12.38 -11.59
N LYS A 216 -43.82 12.79 -12.03
CA LYS A 216 -43.53 14.16 -12.47
C LYS A 216 -43.52 14.30 -13.99
N PRO A 217 -43.76 15.51 -14.56
CA PRO A 217 -43.62 15.75 -15.99
C PRO A 217 -42.21 15.42 -16.51
N ALA A 218 -42.10 14.89 -17.73
CA ALA A 218 -40.85 14.37 -18.30
C ALA A 218 -39.69 15.41 -18.29
N ASN A 219 -39.98 16.67 -18.64
CA ASN A 219 -39.01 17.77 -18.60
C ASN A 219 -38.46 18.08 -17.19
N ILE A 220 -39.26 17.79 -16.15
CA ILE A 220 -38.83 17.95 -14.75
C ILE A 220 -38.04 16.73 -14.32
N VAL A 221 -38.44 15.53 -14.75
CA VAL A 221 -37.72 14.29 -14.49
C VAL A 221 -36.28 14.39 -14.99
N ASP A 222 -36.06 14.81 -16.24
CA ASP A 222 -34.70 14.94 -16.82
C ASP A 222 -33.83 15.91 -16.04
N LYS A 223 -34.33 17.03 -15.60
CA LYS A 223 -33.60 18.00 -14.76
C LYS A 223 -33.19 17.39 -13.41
N ILE A 224 -34.10 16.67 -12.76
CA ILE A 224 -33.84 16.04 -11.47
C ILE A 224 -32.81 14.91 -11.62
N VAL A 225 -32.96 14.07 -12.64
CA VAL A 225 -32.03 12.98 -12.93
C VAL A 225 -30.61 13.53 -13.20
N THR A 226 -30.51 14.56 -14.04
CA THR A 226 -29.25 15.24 -14.31
C THR A 226 -28.65 15.83 -13.03
N GLY A 227 -29.42 16.45 -12.19
CA GLY A 227 -28.99 16.97 -10.89
C GLY A 227 -28.49 15.88 -9.96
N LYS A 228 -29.17 14.74 -9.88
CA LYS A 228 -28.74 13.59 -9.08
C LYS A 228 -27.45 12.97 -9.60
N LEU A 229 -27.29 12.82 -10.92
CA LEU A 229 -26.06 12.35 -11.53
C LEU A 229 -24.88 13.29 -11.26
N ASN A 230 -25.07 14.61 -11.39
CA ASN A 230 -24.04 15.58 -11.09
C ASN A 230 -23.61 15.51 -9.61
N ARG A 231 -24.57 15.30 -8.72
CA ARG A 231 -24.28 15.08 -7.30
C ARG A 231 -23.46 13.80 -7.09
N TRP A 232 -23.86 12.70 -7.71
CA TRP A 232 -23.11 11.43 -7.65
C TRP A 232 -21.68 11.58 -8.19
N PHE A 233 -21.47 12.30 -9.31
CA PHE A 233 -20.16 12.63 -9.80
C PHE A 233 -19.36 13.47 -8.80
N SER A 234 -19.98 14.46 -8.17
CA SER A 234 -19.32 15.27 -7.15
C SER A 234 -18.99 14.52 -5.85
N GLU A 235 -19.53 13.33 -5.65
CA GLU A 235 -19.19 12.44 -4.54
C GLU A 235 -18.09 11.43 -4.91
N THR A 236 -17.99 11.04 -6.20
CA THR A 236 -17.15 9.92 -6.65
C THR A 236 -15.93 10.33 -7.51
N VAL A 237 -15.98 11.48 -8.17
CA VAL A 237 -14.94 11.95 -9.09
C VAL A 237 -14.09 13.05 -8.43
N LEU A 238 -12.80 12.79 -8.23
CA LEU A 238 -11.86 13.67 -7.53
C LEU A 238 -11.95 15.13 -7.99
N LEU A 239 -11.84 15.39 -9.29
CA LEU A 239 -11.80 16.75 -9.82
C LEU A 239 -13.11 17.54 -9.61
N GLU A 240 -14.22 16.84 -9.35
CA GLU A 240 -15.54 17.43 -9.10
C GLU A 240 -15.91 17.49 -7.64
N GLN A 241 -15.21 16.79 -6.77
CA GLN A 241 -15.46 16.82 -5.33
C GLN A 241 -15.28 18.25 -4.78
N PRO A 242 -16.17 18.71 -3.87
CA PRO A 242 -15.93 19.91 -3.07
C PRO A 242 -14.61 19.75 -2.30
N PHE A 243 -13.72 20.73 -2.40
CA PHE A 243 -12.39 20.63 -1.79
C PHE A 243 -12.48 20.67 -0.26
N VAL A 244 -11.82 19.73 0.41
CA VAL A 244 -11.94 19.53 1.86
C VAL A 244 -11.58 20.76 2.71
N LYS A 245 -10.77 21.68 2.17
CA LYS A 245 -10.38 22.93 2.86
C LYS A 245 -11.23 24.16 2.44
N ASP A 246 -11.95 24.05 1.32
CA ASP A 246 -12.85 25.11 0.80
C ASP A 246 -13.97 24.44 -0.01
N ASP A 247 -15.04 24.08 0.66
CA ASP A 247 -16.18 23.35 0.09
C ASP A 247 -17.00 24.14 -0.96
N LYS A 248 -16.70 25.44 -1.11
CA LYS A 248 -17.28 26.28 -2.16
C LYS A 248 -16.64 26.08 -3.53
N LYS A 249 -15.48 25.43 -3.59
CA LYS A 249 -14.72 25.17 -4.80
C LYS A 249 -14.54 23.68 -5.00
N SER A 250 -14.59 23.24 -6.25
CA SER A 250 -14.15 21.88 -6.58
C SER A 250 -12.64 21.77 -6.54
N VAL A 251 -12.12 20.53 -6.43
CA VAL A 251 -10.68 20.27 -6.55
C VAL A 251 -10.13 20.84 -7.86
N ALA A 252 -10.84 20.67 -8.99
CA ALA A 252 -10.45 21.26 -10.28
C ALA A 252 -10.32 22.77 -10.23
N GLN A 253 -11.26 23.48 -9.59
CA GLN A 253 -11.19 24.95 -9.46
C GLN A 253 -9.99 25.39 -8.62
N VAL A 254 -9.72 24.72 -7.50
CA VAL A 254 -8.56 25.02 -6.64
C VAL A 254 -7.24 24.83 -7.40
N LEU A 255 -7.12 23.75 -8.17
CA LEU A 255 -5.95 23.50 -9.00
C LEU A 255 -5.75 24.57 -10.07
N GLN A 256 -6.82 24.92 -10.78
CA GLN A 256 -6.81 25.92 -11.86
C GLN A 256 -6.48 27.34 -11.35
N GLU A 257 -6.96 27.71 -10.16
CA GLU A 257 -6.62 29.01 -9.53
C GLU A 257 -5.14 29.07 -9.08
N ALA A 258 -4.59 27.95 -8.63
CA ALA A 258 -3.20 27.90 -8.20
C ALA A 258 -2.22 27.96 -9.38
N VAL A 259 -2.48 27.20 -10.45
CA VAL A 259 -1.68 27.18 -11.67
C VAL A 259 -2.61 26.95 -12.85
N PRO A 260 -2.71 27.90 -13.81
CA PRO A 260 -3.54 27.74 -14.99
C PRO A 260 -3.19 26.47 -15.78
N GLY A 261 -4.18 25.64 -16.07
CA GLY A 261 -4.02 24.36 -16.78
C GLY A 261 -3.57 23.18 -15.91
N LEU A 262 -3.36 23.39 -14.60
CA LEU A 262 -3.01 22.31 -13.69
C LEU A 262 -4.18 21.35 -13.48
N THR A 263 -3.90 20.06 -13.56
CA THR A 263 -4.86 19.00 -13.23
C THR A 263 -4.17 17.82 -12.55
N VAL A 264 -4.95 16.95 -11.95
CA VAL A 264 -4.51 15.61 -11.52
C VAL A 264 -4.59 14.67 -12.70
N THR A 265 -3.51 13.95 -13.00
CA THR A 265 -3.47 12.93 -14.05
C THR A 265 -3.95 11.58 -13.55
N ARG A 266 -3.54 11.21 -12.33
CA ARG A 266 -4.05 10.04 -11.59
C ARG A 266 -3.72 10.15 -10.11
N PHE A 267 -4.33 9.29 -9.32
CA PHE A 267 -3.95 9.08 -7.92
C PHE A 267 -3.89 7.60 -7.58
N LEU A 268 -3.16 7.30 -6.50
CA LEU A 268 -3.14 6.00 -5.84
C LEU A 268 -3.55 6.22 -4.39
N ARG A 269 -4.51 5.47 -3.91
CA ARG A 269 -4.93 5.46 -2.52
C ARG A 269 -4.98 4.04 -2.01
N PHE A 270 -4.19 3.75 -0.98
CA PHE A 270 -4.18 2.47 -0.30
C PHE A 270 -4.64 2.66 1.15
N GLU A 271 -5.53 1.81 1.59
CA GLU A 271 -5.97 1.74 2.98
C GLU A 271 -6.02 0.26 3.39
N ILE A 272 -5.42 -0.07 4.54
CA ILE A 272 -5.43 -1.43 5.07
C ILE A 272 -6.87 -1.86 5.36
N GLY A 273 -7.23 -3.08 4.95
CA GLY A 273 -8.58 -3.63 5.12
C GLY A 273 -9.57 -3.27 4.01
N GLU A 274 -9.18 -2.47 3.00
CA GLU A 274 -10.00 -2.30 1.80
C GLU A 274 -9.81 -3.48 0.83
N ALA A 275 -10.91 -3.92 0.24
CA ALA A 275 -10.87 -4.86 -0.88
C ALA A 275 -10.12 -4.23 -2.07
N SER A 276 -9.27 -5.04 -2.71
CA SER A 276 -8.49 -4.65 -3.90
C SER A 276 -9.37 -4.65 -5.14
#